data_e8bf028d135ed78ca815ec22ab754003
#
_entry.id   e8bf028d135ed78ca815ec22ab754003
#
_cell.length_a   1.000
_cell.length_b   1.000
_cell.length_c   1.000
_cell.angle_alpha   90.00
_cell.angle_beta   90.00
_cell.angle_gamma   90.00
#
_symmetry.space_group_name_H-M   'P 1'
#
loop_
_entity.id
_entity.type
_entity.pdbx_description
1 polymer ?
#
loop_
_entity_poly.entity_id
_entity_poly.type
_entity_poly.pdbx_seq_one_letter_code
_entity_poly.pdbx_strand_id
1 'polypeptide(L)'
;MSAGLRAPRRTRACLCVLTTLALINVGPIVHAAEVPSYCAELRQVAALALAKDRFASIIGASREGNFLDSKVTLPGWGDCSFYGTRTCTCDSEGFKTVDESNAAHGKVLEEVKSCLRGGWTEDESRASPGYVVLHDERQLASITINTDLTEKGEHIVRLILFLRSR
;
A
#
# COMPACT_ATOMS: atom_id res chain seq x y z
N MET A 1 43.26 -30.64 -87.96
CA MET A 1 44.04 -30.02 -86.91
C MET A 1 43.19 -28.95 -86.28
N SER A 2 42.52 -29.28 -85.15
CA SER A 2 41.64 -28.34 -84.46
C SER A 2 41.88 -28.47 -82.98
N ALA A 3 42.43 -27.42 -82.37
CA ALA A 3 42.73 -27.33 -80.96
C ALA A 3 41.50 -26.88 -80.17
N GLY A 4 41.10 -27.76 -79.25
CA GLY A 4 39.92 -27.45 -78.38
C GLY A 4 40.40 -26.65 -77.15
N LEU A 5 39.86 -25.45 -76.96
CA LEU A 5 40.04 -24.63 -75.81
C LEU A 5 39.09 -25.09 -74.72
N ARG A 6 39.57 -25.56 -73.55
CA ARG A 6 38.80 -25.84 -72.33
C ARG A 6 38.67 -24.56 -71.52
N ALA A 7 37.42 -24.18 -71.26
CA ALA A 7 37.06 -23.07 -70.34
C ALA A 7 37.17 -23.50 -68.88
N PRO A 8 37.58 -22.61 -67.93
CA PRO A 8 37.71 -22.95 -66.54
C PRO A 8 36.33 -22.91 -65.82
N ARG A 9 36.07 -23.96 -65.03
CA ARG A 9 34.91 -24.05 -64.10
C ARG A 9 35.05 -23.02 -62.96
N ARG A 10 34.15 -22.08 -62.92
CA ARG A 10 33.97 -21.17 -61.75
C ARG A 10 33.24 -21.91 -60.63
N THR A 11 33.94 -22.20 -59.56
CA THR A 11 33.40 -22.67 -58.27
C THR A 11 32.72 -21.48 -57.61
N ARG A 12 31.40 -21.55 -57.47
CA ARG A 12 30.61 -20.60 -56.65
C ARG A 12 30.71 -21.07 -55.20
N ALA A 13 31.46 -20.32 -54.36
CA ALA A 13 31.39 -20.45 -52.92
C ALA A 13 30.06 -19.88 -52.41
N CYS A 14 29.19 -20.74 -51.87
CA CYS A 14 28.01 -20.34 -51.14
C CYS A 14 28.43 -19.84 -49.77
N LEU A 15 28.40 -18.53 -49.58
CA LEU A 15 28.61 -17.89 -48.26
C LEU A 15 27.30 -18.02 -47.47
N CYS A 16 27.19 -19.03 -46.60
CA CYS A 16 26.11 -19.13 -45.62
C CYS A 16 26.32 -18.06 -44.55
N VAL A 17 25.58 -16.94 -44.63
CA VAL A 17 25.47 -15.97 -43.55
C VAL A 17 24.54 -16.57 -42.50
N LEU A 18 25.11 -17.11 -41.42
CA LEU A 18 24.39 -17.51 -40.23
C LEU A 18 23.99 -16.24 -39.45
N THR A 19 22.78 -15.74 -39.69
CA THR A 19 22.14 -14.71 -38.83
C THR A 19 21.72 -15.38 -37.55
N THR A 20 22.52 -15.25 -36.50
CA THR A 20 22.12 -15.56 -35.12
C THR A 20 21.08 -14.52 -34.66
N LEU A 21 19.77 -14.87 -34.69
CA LEU A 21 18.76 -14.14 -33.99
C LEU A 21 19.00 -14.27 -32.48
N ALA A 22 19.56 -13.25 -31.86
CA ALA A 22 19.56 -13.12 -30.40
C ALA A 22 18.09 -12.85 -29.95
N LEU A 23 17.42 -13.89 -29.44
CA LEU A 23 16.14 -13.77 -28.72
C LEU A 23 16.43 -13.02 -27.43
N ILE A 24 16.18 -11.70 -27.43
CA ILE A 24 16.16 -10.89 -26.23
C ILE A 24 14.91 -11.33 -25.45
N ASN A 25 15.09 -12.20 -24.46
CA ASN A 25 14.06 -12.51 -23.47
C ASN A 25 13.84 -11.24 -22.62
N VAL A 26 12.89 -10.39 -23.05
CA VAL A 26 12.36 -9.32 -22.22
C VAL A 26 11.43 -10.02 -21.22
N GLY A 27 12.00 -10.48 -20.11
CA GLY A 27 11.21 -10.95 -18.98
C GLY A 27 10.29 -9.83 -18.49
N PRO A 28 9.09 -10.13 -17.95
CA PRO A 28 8.23 -9.13 -17.39
C PRO A 28 9.00 -8.36 -16.30
N ILE A 29 9.12 -7.05 -16.47
CA ILE A 29 9.65 -6.17 -15.43
C ILE A 29 8.63 -6.22 -14.30
N VAL A 30 8.85 -7.07 -13.31
CA VAL A 30 8.08 -7.06 -12.06
C VAL A 30 8.43 -5.75 -11.37
N HIS A 31 7.58 -4.74 -11.53
CA HIS A 31 7.68 -3.53 -10.72
C HIS A 31 7.45 -3.98 -9.28
N ALA A 32 8.50 -3.95 -8.46
CA ALA A 32 8.33 -4.08 -7.03
C ALA A 32 7.36 -2.97 -6.60
N ALA A 33 6.23 -3.36 -6.00
CA ALA A 33 5.26 -2.38 -5.51
C ALA A 33 6.00 -1.45 -4.54
N GLU A 34 5.94 -0.14 -4.82
CA GLU A 34 6.57 0.87 -3.99
C GLU A 34 5.96 0.79 -2.59
N VAL A 35 6.82 0.67 -1.58
CA VAL A 35 6.37 0.60 -0.18
C VAL A 35 5.83 1.99 0.21
N PRO A 36 4.57 2.12 0.66
CA PRO A 36 4.01 3.39 1.07
C PRO A 36 4.88 4.11 2.10
N SER A 37 5.03 5.42 1.95
CA SER A 37 5.92 6.24 2.80
C SER A 37 5.57 6.17 4.29
N TYR A 38 4.31 5.92 4.62
CA TYR A 38 3.81 5.83 6.01
C TYR A 38 3.90 4.45 6.64
N CYS A 39 4.42 3.45 5.94
CA CYS A 39 4.44 2.05 6.43
C CYS A 39 5.26 1.87 7.72
N ALA A 40 6.33 2.63 7.88
CA ALA A 40 7.18 2.53 9.07
C ALA A 40 6.43 3.03 10.31
N GLU A 41 5.80 4.17 10.21
CA GLU A 41 5.01 4.81 11.26
C GLU A 41 3.75 4.01 11.59
N LEU A 42 3.04 3.51 10.56
CA LEU A 42 1.88 2.64 10.76
C LEU A 42 2.24 1.38 11.53
N ARG A 43 3.35 0.72 11.19
CA ARG A 43 3.85 -0.45 11.95
C ARG A 43 4.21 -0.09 13.38
N GLN A 44 4.84 1.06 13.60
CA GLN A 44 5.15 1.54 14.95
C GLN A 44 3.87 1.73 15.77
N VAL A 45 2.86 2.44 15.23
CA VAL A 45 1.59 2.67 15.92
C VAL A 45 0.86 1.35 16.18
N ALA A 46 0.82 0.44 15.20
CA ALA A 46 0.23 -0.89 15.36
C ALA A 46 0.95 -1.73 16.43
N ALA A 47 2.28 -1.69 16.48
CA ALA A 47 3.06 -2.37 17.52
C ALA A 47 2.79 -1.81 18.93
N LEU A 48 2.67 -0.48 19.05
CA LEU A 48 2.32 0.18 20.31
C LEU A 48 0.90 -0.17 20.76
N ALA A 49 -0.04 -0.34 19.83
CA ALA A 49 -1.39 -0.81 20.14
C ALA A 49 -1.38 -2.18 20.84
N LEU A 50 -0.43 -3.04 20.50
CA LEU A 50 -0.29 -4.40 21.05
C LEU A 50 0.62 -4.46 22.29
N ALA A 51 1.36 -3.38 22.58
CA ALA A 51 2.27 -3.29 23.73
C ALA A 51 1.52 -3.12 25.07
N LYS A 52 2.23 -3.35 26.18
CA LYS A 52 1.66 -3.18 27.53
C LYS A 52 1.22 -1.74 27.80
N ASP A 53 2.04 -0.77 27.38
CA ASP A 53 1.81 0.66 27.61
C ASP A 53 0.93 1.30 26.55
N ARG A 54 0.54 0.50 25.56
CA ARG A 54 -0.34 0.90 24.47
C ARG A 54 0.17 2.19 23.80
N PHE A 55 -0.69 3.18 23.60
CA PHE A 55 -0.34 4.45 22.93
C PHE A 55 0.32 5.49 23.86
N ALA A 56 0.58 5.20 25.12
CA ALA A 56 1.01 6.21 26.11
C ALA A 56 2.23 7.04 25.65
N SER A 57 3.18 6.43 24.96
CA SER A 57 4.40 7.11 24.49
C SER A 57 4.17 8.09 23.34
N ILE A 58 3.08 7.93 22.58
CA ILE A 58 2.79 8.72 21.36
C ILE A 58 1.61 9.67 21.53
N ILE A 59 0.93 9.64 22.66
CA ILE A 59 -0.10 10.63 23.00
C ILE A 59 0.59 11.96 23.34
N GLY A 60 0.07 13.04 22.77
CA GLY A 60 0.53 14.41 22.94
C GLY A 60 -0.29 15.20 23.93
N ALA A 61 -0.41 16.50 23.69
CA ALA A 61 -1.18 17.42 24.50
C ALA A 61 -2.68 17.18 24.41
N SER A 62 -3.41 17.59 25.46
CA SER A 62 -4.87 17.58 25.40
C SER A 62 -5.36 18.70 24.50
N ARG A 63 -6.34 18.36 23.66
CA ARG A 63 -7.17 19.29 22.89
C ARG A 63 -8.50 19.49 23.60
N GLU A 64 -9.38 20.20 22.97
CA GLU A 64 -10.75 20.37 23.45
C GLU A 64 -11.49 19.03 23.58
N GLY A 65 -12.23 18.85 24.67
CA GLY A 65 -12.94 17.60 24.96
C GLY A 65 -12.00 16.45 25.33
N ASN A 66 -12.27 15.26 24.78
CA ASN A 66 -11.49 14.04 25.01
C ASN A 66 -10.42 13.79 23.91
N PHE A 67 -10.16 14.78 23.08
CA PHE A 67 -9.18 14.66 22.01
C PHE A 67 -7.79 15.01 22.52
N LEU A 68 -6.80 14.25 22.05
CA LEU A 68 -5.38 14.42 22.37
C LEU A 68 -4.59 14.47 21.06
N ASP A 69 -3.52 15.25 21.04
CA ASP A 69 -2.60 15.27 19.91
C ASP A 69 -1.89 13.92 19.74
N SER A 70 -1.52 13.60 18.53
CA SER A 70 -0.58 12.53 18.24
C SER A 70 0.84 13.10 18.09
N LYS A 71 1.84 12.45 18.69
CA LYS A 71 3.26 12.70 18.45
C LYS A 71 3.78 11.98 17.19
N VAL A 72 2.97 11.11 16.61
CA VAL A 72 3.27 10.40 15.36
C VAL A 72 2.37 10.95 14.28
N THR A 73 2.98 11.25 13.13
CA THR A 73 2.28 11.60 11.90
C THR A 73 2.51 10.50 10.87
N LEU A 74 1.51 10.19 10.08
CA LEU A 74 1.64 9.29 8.95
C LEU A 74 1.94 10.12 7.70
N PRO A 75 3.12 9.98 7.06
CA PRO A 75 3.44 10.72 5.83
C PRO A 75 2.36 10.55 4.75
N GLY A 76 1.89 11.67 4.18
CA GLY A 76 0.81 11.67 3.20
C GLY A 76 -0.60 11.58 3.79
N TRP A 77 -0.72 11.58 5.10
CA TRP A 77 -1.98 11.72 5.83
C TRP A 77 -2.05 13.10 6.48
N GLY A 78 -3.26 13.51 6.82
CA GLY A 78 -3.46 14.69 7.64
C GLY A 78 -3.07 14.44 9.10
N ASP A 79 -3.55 15.31 9.98
CA ASP A 79 -3.26 15.20 11.40
C ASP A 79 -3.85 13.92 11.99
N CYS A 80 -3.00 13.18 12.72
CA CYS A 80 -3.47 12.11 13.57
C CYS A 80 -3.85 12.65 14.94
N SER A 81 -4.89 12.08 15.54
CA SER A 81 -5.37 12.44 16.87
C SER A 81 -5.79 11.20 17.65
N PHE A 82 -5.89 11.34 18.97
CA PHE A 82 -6.41 10.32 19.84
C PHE A 82 -7.77 10.75 20.42
N TYR A 83 -8.70 9.80 20.50
CA TYR A 83 -9.88 9.94 21.33
C TYR A 83 -9.70 9.10 22.60
N GLY A 84 -9.52 9.78 23.71
CA GLY A 84 -9.03 9.17 24.94
C GLY A 84 -7.66 8.50 24.73
N THR A 85 -7.44 7.37 25.41
CA THR A 85 -6.16 6.62 25.34
C THR A 85 -6.25 5.35 24.49
N ARG A 86 -7.35 5.15 23.75
CA ARG A 86 -7.66 3.87 23.10
C ARG A 86 -7.87 3.93 21.61
N THR A 87 -8.09 5.09 21.07
CA THR A 87 -8.41 5.27 19.65
C THR A 87 -7.44 6.26 19.04
N CYS A 88 -6.69 5.83 18.05
CA CYS A 88 -5.88 6.69 17.20
C CYS A 88 -6.58 6.84 15.86
N THR A 89 -6.80 8.05 15.39
CA THR A 89 -7.47 8.36 14.13
C THR A 89 -6.58 9.24 13.28
N CYS A 90 -6.41 8.87 12.01
CA CYS A 90 -5.73 9.67 11.00
C CYS A 90 -6.66 9.84 9.79
N ASP A 91 -6.82 11.06 9.32
CA ASP A 91 -7.63 11.38 8.15
C ASP A 91 -6.74 11.65 6.93
N SER A 92 -7.19 11.23 5.76
CA SER A 92 -6.53 11.59 4.49
C SER A 92 -6.80 13.06 4.13
N GLU A 93 -6.17 13.53 3.05
CA GLU A 93 -6.64 14.72 2.36
C GLU A 93 -8.07 14.53 1.85
N GLY A 94 -8.77 15.67 1.66
CA GLY A 94 -10.15 15.67 1.19
C GLY A 94 -10.27 15.34 -0.30
N PHE A 95 -11.31 14.58 -0.66
CA PHE A 95 -11.73 14.28 -2.02
C PHE A 95 -13.01 15.04 -2.37
N LYS A 96 -13.19 15.36 -3.64
CA LYS A 96 -14.36 16.10 -4.11
C LYS A 96 -15.62 15.24 -4.24
N THR A 97 -15.41 13.94 -4.50
CA THR A 97 -16.51 13.00 -4.78
C THR A 97 -16.37 11.72 -3.95
N VAL A 98 -17.50 11.05 -3.74
CA VAL A 98 -17.55 9.75 -3.09
C VAL A 98 -16.79 8.68 -3.89
N ASP A 99 -16.79 8.76 -5.21
CA ASP A 99 -16.10 7.79 -6.07
C ASP A 99 -14.58 7.91 -5.92
N GLU A 100 -14.06 9.14 -5.85
CA GLU A 100 -12.64 9.38 -5.58
C GLU A 100 -12.23 8.83 -4.21
N SER A 101 -13.02 9.07 -3.17
CA SER A 101 -12.73 8.55 -1.82
C SER A 101 -12.83 7.02 -1.75
N ASN A 102 -13.77 6.40 -2.46
CA ASN A 102 -13.88 4.94 -2.54
C ASN A 102 -12.70 4.31 -3.29
N ALA A 103 -12.23 4.93 -4.36
CA ALA A 103 -11.03 4.48 -5.06
C ALA A 103 -9.78 4.60 -4.17
N ALA A 104 -9.65 5.72 -3.45
CA ALA A 104 -8.59 5.92 -2.47
C ALA A 104 -8.67 4.92 -1.31
N HIS A 105 -9.88 4.62 -0.79
CA HIS A 105 -10.10 3.59 0.24
C HIS A 105 -9.56 2.22 -0.19
N GLY A 106 -9.89 1.77 -1.40
CA GLY A 106 -9.38 0.49 -1.93
C GLY A 106 -7.85 0.45 -1.99
N LYS A 107 -7.21 1.54 -2.46
CA LYS A 107 -5.76 1.67 -2.49
C LYS A 107 -5.17 1.63 -1.08
N VAL A 108 -5.70 2.41 -0.15
CA VAL A 108 -5.25 2.45 1.25
C VAL A 108 -5.37 1.08 1.91
N LEU A 109 -6.44 0.33 1.66
CA LEU A 109 -6.62 -1.02 2.20
C LEU A 109 -5.47 -1.95 1.78
N GLU A 110 -5.14 -1.98 0.48
CA GLU A 110 -4.05 -2.81 -0.02
C GLU A 110 -2.67 -2.36 0.53
N GLU A 111 -2.46 -1.06 0.64
CA GLU A 111 -1.26 -0.48 1.23
C GLU A 111 -1.11 -0.86 2.71
N VAL A 112 -2.18 -0.72 3.51
CA VAL A 112 -2.19 -1.08 4.93
C VAL A 112 -1.91 -2.57 5.12
N LYS A 113 -2.56 -3.45 4.35
CA LYS A 113 -2.28 -4.89 4.36
C LYS A 113 -0.81 -5.17 4.03
N SER A 114 -0.27 -4.52 3.02
CA SER A 114 1.14 -4.63 2.63
C SER A 114 2.08 -4.15 3.74
N CYS A 115 1.76 -3.04 4.39
CA CYS A 115 2.56 -2.51 5.50
C CYS A 115 2.60 -3.46 6.70
N LEU A 116 1.50 -4.07 7.06
CA LEU A 116 1.37 -4.90 8.27
C LEU A 116 1.94 -6.32 8.12
N ARG A 117 2.10 -6.82 6.88
CA ARG A 117 2.78 -8.08 6.52
C ARG A 117 2.38 -9.30 7.34
N GLY A 118 1.09 -9.53 7.49
CA GLY A 118 0.57 -10.63 8.31
C GLY A 118 0.32 -10.22 9.76
N GLY A 119 -0.24 -11.14 10.54
CA GLY A 119 -0.68 -10.86 11.90
C GLY A 119 -1.96 -10.01 12.01
N TRP A 120 -2.52 -9.61 10.85
CA TRP A 120 -3.78 -8.88 10.74
C TRP A 120 -4.65 -9.53 9.68
N THR A 121 -5.91 -9.78 10.02
CA THR A 121 -6.90 -10.42 9.15
C THR A 121 -8.11 -9.53 8.96
N GLU A 122 -8.64 -9.52 7.74
CA GLU A 122 -9.86 -8.79 7.40
C GLU A 122 -11.08 -9.50 8.00
N ASP A 123 -11.99 -8.73 8.58
CA ASP A 123 -13.30 -9.20 9.03
C ASP A 123 -14.30 -9.06 7.88
N GLU A 124 -14.36 -10.08 7.03
CA GLU A 124 -15.26 -10.09 5.87
C GLU A 124 -16.74 -9.92 6.25
N SER A 125 -17.12 -10.32 7.46
CA SER A 125 -18.51 -10.16 7.93
C SER A 125 -18.92 -8.70 8.14
N ARG A 126 -17.94 -7.81 8.25
CA ARG A 126 -18.13 -6.36 8.46
C ARG A 126 -17.71 -5.53 7.27
N ALA A 127 -17.18 -6.15 6.22
CA ALA A 127 -16.76 -5.44 5.02
C ALA A 127 -17.97 -4.92 4.23
N SER A 128 -17.90 -3.67 3.81
CA SER A 128 -18.86 -3.04 2.90
C SER A 128 -18.15 -1.98 2.05
N PRO A 129 -18.76 -1.48 0.98
CA PRO A 129 -18.16 -0.40 0.20
C PRO A 129 -17.77 0.79 1.10
N GLY A 130 -16.48 1.17 1.05
CA GLY A 130 -15.92 2.24 1.86
C GLY A 130 -15.77 1.92 3.36
N TYR A 131 -15.85 0.65 3.78
CA TYR A 131 -15.67 0.26 5.17
C TYR A 131 -15.06 -1.13 5.30
N VAL A 132 -13.89 -1.25 5.92
CA VAL A 132 -13.22 -2.52 6.21
C VAL A 132 -12.62 -2.49 7.62
N VAL A 133 -12.62 -3.63 8.28
CA VAL A 133 -11.99 -3.82 9.59
C VAL A 133 -10.94 -4.92 9.50
N LEU A 134 -9.75 -4.63 9.98
CA LEU A 134 -8.68 -5.61 10.18
C LEU A 134 -8.54 -5.87 11.68
N HIS A 135 -8.35 -7.12 12.07
CA HIS A 135 -8.07 -7.52 13.45
C HIS A 135 -6.67 -8.11 13.56
N ASP A 136 -5.96 -7.80 14.63
CA ASP A 136 -4.77 -8.56 14.99
C ASP A 136 -5.13 -9.99 15.39
N GLU A 137 -4.23 -10.95 15.20
CA GLU A 137 -4.47 -12.38 15.48
C GLU A 137 -4.93 -12.66 16.93
N ARG A 138 -4.52 -11.82 17.88
CA ARG A 138 -4.91 -11.94 19.29
C ARG A 138 -6.18 -11.16 19.61
N GLN A 139 -6.75 -10.46 18.65
CA GLN A 139 -7.93 -9.62 18.80
C GLN A 139 -7.82 -8.53 19.88
N LEU A 140 -6.61 -8.05 20.14
CA LEU A 140 -6.35 -6.98 21.11
C LEU A 140 -6.56 -5.59 20.53
N ALA A 141 -6.42 -5.47 19.22
CA ALA A 141 -6.61 -4.23 18.48
C ALA A 141 -7.36 -4.48 17.17
N SER A 142 -7.91 -3.42 16.61
CA SER A 142 -8.46 -3.42 15.25
C SER A 142 -8.04 -2.15 14.52
N ILE A 143 -7.92 -2.28 13.20
CA ILE A 143 -7.76 -1.15 12.29
C ILE A 143 -9.03 -1.08 11.45
N THR A 144 -9.71 0.04 11.49
CA THR A 144 -10.82 0.34 10.59
C THR A 144 -10.33 1.30 9.53
N ILE A 145 -10.63 1.01 8.28
CA ILE A 145 -10.46 1.93 7.17
C ILE A 145 -11.85 2.21 6.63
N ASN A 146 -12.26 3.47 6.66
CA ASN A 146 -13.58 3.87 6.18
C ASN A 146 -13.52 5.17 5.40
N THR A 147 -14.50 5.36 4.51
CA THR A 147 -14.79 6.67 3.93
C THR A 147 -15.73 7.42 4.86
N ASP A 148 -15.54 8.73 4.96
CA ASP A 148 -16.36 9.61 5.82
C ASP A 148 -16.56 10.96 5.13
N LEU A 149 -17.44 11.78 5.67
CA LEU A 149 -17.70 13.14 5.23
C LEU A 149 -17.31 14.11 6.35
N THR A 150 -16.46 15.06 6.04
CA THR A 150 -16.08 16.10 7.00
C THR A 150 -17.21 17.10 7.19
N GLU A 151 -17.14 17.90 8.25
CA GLU A 151 -18.07 19.01 8.48
C GLU A 151 -18.09 20.05 7.34
N LYS A 152 -17.01 20.11 6.56
CA LYS A 152 -16.89 20.97 5.38
C LYS A 152 -17.48 20.37 4.12
N GLY A 153 -17.99 19.12 4.19
CA GLY A 153 -18.56 18.40 3.05
C GLY A 153 -17.52 17.76 2.13
N GLU A 154 -16.27 17.61 2.57
CA GLU A 154 -15.24 16.89 1.85
C GLU A 154 -15.28 15.40 2.20
N HIS A 155 -15.18 14.54 1.19
CA HIS A 155 -15.03 13.11 1.42
C HIS A 155 -13.58 12.81 1.82
N ILE A 156 -13.39 11.94 2.81
CA ILE A 156 -12.06 11.52 3.28
C ILE A 156 -12.00 10.00 3.40
N VAL A 157 -10.77 9.47 3.43
CA VAL A 157 -10.50 8.13 3.96
C VAL A 157 -9.96 8.30 5.38
N ARG A 158 -10.55 7.58 6.30
CA ARG A 158 -10.17 7.60 7.72
C ARG A 158 -9.57 6.25 8.12
N LEU A 159 -8.44 6.29 8.78
CA LEU A 159 -7.80 5.14 9.40
C LEU A 159 -7.93 5.24 10.92
N ILE A 160 -8.54 4.26 11.54
CA ILE A 160 -8.78 4.23 12.98
C ILE A 160 -8.13 2.99 13.57
N LEU A 161 -7.13 3.16 14.44
CA LEU A 161 -6.65 2.11 15.32
C LEU A 161 -7.40 2.14 16.65
N PHE A 162 -8.03 1.05 16.99
CA PHE A 162 -8.81 0.90 18.20
C PHE A 162 -8.29 -0.23 19.09
N LEU A 163 -8.09 0.05 20.40
CA LEU A 163 -7.74 -0.96 21.39
C LEU A 163 -8.99 -1.59 21.98
N ARG A 164 -9.13 -2.90 21.84
CA ARG A 164 -10.20 -3.64 22.52
C ARG A 164 -9.98 -3.66 24.04
N SER A 165 -11.06 -3.61 24.80
CA SER A 165 -11.01 -3.88 26.24
C SER A 165 -10.65 -5.36 26.46
N ARG A 166 -9.71 -5.63 27.31
CA ARG A 166 -9.53 -6.97 27.88
C ARG A 166 -10.65 -7.27 28.84
#